data_29b1d5f6d36e4f64f5e7e4be96f110a8
#
_entry.id   29b1d5f6d36e4f64f5e7e4be96f110a8
#
_cell.length_a   1.000
_cell.length_b   1.000
_cell.length_c   1.000
_cell.angle_alpha   90.00
_cell.angle_beta   90.00
_cell.angle_gamma   90.00
#
_symmetry.space_group_name_H-M   'P 1'
#
loop_
_entity.id
_entity.type
_entity.pdbx_description
1 polymer ?
#
loop_
_entity_poly.entity_id
_entity_poly.type
_entity_poly.pdbx_seq_one_letter_code
_entity_poly.pdbx_strand_id
1 'polypeptide(L)'
;MRAFRVGIAGPVGCGKTALVDRLCKRLWPGLNLGVVTNDIYTKEDAEFLIRQGTLPPDRVLGVETGGCPHAAIREDASMNLEAIAELEALHAGLELIFVESGGDNLAAAFSPELVDAFIYVIDVAGGDKIPRKGGPGIKRSGLLVINKIDLAPHVGASLEVMDRDARRMRGDRPFVFTNLMSGAGIDDVVAWLEEQRANGLTASGKPASHHSGTHEHHHHHNVEA
;
A
#
# COMPACT_ATOMS: atom_id res chain seq x y z
N MET A 1 -4.48 11.71 -17.66
CA MET A 1 -3.80 11.77 -16.34
C MET A 1 -3.77 10.34 -15.85
N ARG A 2 -2.65 9.79 -15.37
CA ARG A 2 -2.62 8.41 -14.88
C ARG A 2 -3.35 8.31 -13.53
N ALA A 3 -3.91 7.14 -13.24
CA ALA A 3 -4.54 6.86 -11.95
C ALA A 3 -3.52 6.96 -10.79
N PHE A 4 -3.96 7.42 -9.62
CA PHE A 4 -3.19 7.34 -8.39
C PHE A 4 -3.15 5.88 -7.92
N ARG A 5 -1.99 5.35 -7.58
CA ARG A 5 -1.79 3.94 -7.29
C ARG A 5 -1.42 3.74 -5.83
N VAL A 6 -2.18 2.89 -5.14
CA VAL A 6 -1.96 2.60 -3.72
C VAL A 6 -1.68 1.13 -3.51
N GLY A 7 -0.50 0.81 -3.02
CA GLY A 7 -0.13 -0.53 -2.63
C GLY A 7 -0.74 -0.92 -1.28
N ILE A 8 -1.18 -2.17 -1.15
CA ILE A 8 -1.66 -2.75 0.11
C ILE A 8 -0.87 -4.03 0.35
N ALA A 9 -0.03 -4.03 1.39
CA ALA A 9 0.83 -5.16 1.74
C ALA A 9 0.64 -5.58 3.20
N GLY A 10 1.16 -6.74 3.54
CA GLY A 10 1.12 -7.28 4.90
C GLY A 10 1.10 -8.81 4.93
N PRO A 11 1.27 -9.43 6.10
CA PRO A 11 1.27 -10.88 6.27
C PRO A 11 -0.01 -11.55 5.75
N VAL A 12 0.10 -12.84 5.46
CA VAL A 12 -1.06 -13.67 5.12
C VAL A 12 -2.08 -13.61 6.25
N GLY A 13 -3.36 -13.45 5.90
CA GLY A 13 -4.46 -13.44 6.84
C GLY A 13 -4.63 -12.16 7.67
N CYS A 14 -3.79 -11.12 7.53
CA CYS A 14 -3.94 -9.87 8.31
C CYS A 14 -5.14 -9.01 7.89
N GLY A 15 -5.75 -9.27 6.72
CA GLY A 15 -6.95 -8.59 6.24
C GLY A 15 -6.73 -7.60 5.11
N LYS A 16 -5.70 -7.79 4.27
CA LYS A 16 -5.45 -6.96 3.08
C LYS A 16 -6.65 -6.91 2.15
N THR A 17 -7.13 -8.07 1.71
CA THR A 17 -8.28 -8.20 0.80
C THR A 17 -9.56 -7.64 1.43
N ALA A 18 -9.74 -7.81 2.74
CA ALA A 18 -10.86 -7.20 3.46
C ALA A 18 -10.76 -5.66 3.47
N LEU A 19 -9.54 -5.11 3.59
CA LEU A 19 -9.32 -3.67 3.50
C LEU A 19 -9.63 -3.15 2.09
N VAL A 20 -9.16 -3.84 1.05
CA VAL A 20 -9.49 -3.51 -0.35
C VAL A 20 -11.00 -3.50 -0.56
N ASP A 21 -11.70 -4.55 -0.11
CA ASP A 21 -13.17 -4.64 -0.21
C ASP A 21 -13.87 -3.45 0.45
N ARG A 22 -13.48 -3.12 1.69
CA ARG A 22 -14.09 -1.99 2.44
C ARG A 22 -13.81 -0.64 1.78
N LEU A 23 -12.58 -0.40 1.33
CA LEU A 23 -12.23 0.83 0.64
C LEU A 23 -12.96 0.97 -0.69
N CYS A 24 -13.02 -0.09 -1.49
CA CYS A 24 -13.77 -0.09 -2.73
C CYS A 24 -15.26 0.21 -2.51
N LYS A 25 -15.91 -0.49 -1.59
CA LYS A 25 -17.33 -0.26 -1.28
C LYS A 25 -17.62 1.14 -0.73
N ARG A 26 -16.65 1.75 -0.05
CA ARG A 26 -16.79 3.10 0.49
C ARG A 26 -16.62 4.19 -0.55
N LEU A 27 -15.76 3.95 -1.54
CA LEU A 27 -15.34 4.94 -2.54
C LEU A 27 -16.11 4.82 -3.87
N TRP A 28 -16.53 3.62 -4.24
CA TRP A 28 -17.31 3.36 -5.45
C TRP A 28 -18.80 3.66 -5.24
N PRO A 29 -19.51 4.25 -6.18
CA PRO A 29 -19.07 4.73 -7.51
C PRO A 29 -18.57 6.18 -7.53
N GLY A 30 -18.37 6.81 -6.37
CA GLY A 30 -17.92 8.21 -6.28
C GLY A 30 -16.55 8.47 -6.89
N LEU A 31 -15.68 7.44 -6.90
CA LEU A 31 -14.39 7.43 -7.61
C LEU A 31 -14.38 6.35 -8.68
N ASN A 32 -13.78 6.67 -9.82
CA ASN A 32 -13.50 5.71 -10.87
C ASN A 32 -12.24 4.89 -10.49
N LEU A 33 -12.43 3.68 -9.99
CA LEU A 33 -11.34 2.88 -9.42
C LEU A 33 -11.26 1.46 -9.97
N GLY A 34 -10.07 0.85 -9.84
CA GLY A 34 -9.78 -0.52 -10.19
C GLY A 34 -8.89 -1.20 -9.15
N VAL A 35 -8.76 -2.52 -9.23
CA VAL A 35 -7.97 -3.34 -8.32
C VAL A 35 -7.11 -4.33 -9.08
N VAL A 36 -5.84 -4.43 -8.70
CA VAL A 36 -4.93 -5.52 -9.07
C VAL A 36 -4.58 -6.30 -7.82
N THR A 37 -4.83 -7.61 -7.80
CA THR A 37 -4.42 -8.49 -6.72
C THR A 37 -3.30 -9.41 -7.16
N ASN A 38 -2.34 -9.67 -6.28
CA ASN A 38 -1.24 -10.59 -6.51
C ASN A 38 -1.41 -11.82 -5.64
N ASP A 39 -1.31 -13.01 -6.25
CA ASP A 39 -1.21 -14.26 -5.53
C ASP A 39 -0.15 -15.16 -6.20
N ILE A 40 0.35 -16.14 -5.46
CA ILE A 40 1.43 -17.01 -5.92
C ILE A 40 0.94 -17.98 -7.00
N TYR A 41 -0.20 -18.62 -6.77
CA TYR A 41 -0.70 -19.73 -7.59
C TYR A 41 -2.16 -19.61 -8.02
N THR A 42 -2.89 -18.62 -7.48
CA THR A 42 -4.34 -18.52 -7.69
C THR A 42 -4.77 -17.08 -7.93
N LYS A 43 -6.00 -16.89 -8.36
CA LYS A 43 -6.67 -15.58 -8.43
C LYS A 43 -7.72 -15.45 -7.31
N GLU A 44 -7.52 -16.17 -6.20
CA GLU A 44 -8.53 -16.32 -5.16
C GLU A 44 -8.96 -14.96 -4.57
N ASP A 45 -8.02 -14.04 -4.33
CA ASP A 45 -8.32 -12.70 -3.83
C ASP A 45 -9.16 -11.90 -4.83
N ALA A 46 -8.84 -11.95 -6.13
CA ALA A 46 -9.66 -11.32 -7.18
C ALA A 46 -11.04 -11.93 -7.23
N GLU A 47 -11.14 -13.26 -7.26
CA GLU A 47 -12.41 -13.97 -7.26
C GLU A 47 -13.25 -13.68 -6.01
N PHE A 48 -12.60 -13.56 -4.84
CA PHE A 48 -13.28 -13.16 -3.62
C PHE A 48 -13.92 -11.78 -3.77
N LEU A 49 -13.18 -10.77 -4.23
CA LEU A 49 -13.68 -9.42 -4.44
C LEU A 49 -14.85 -9.39 -5.44
N ILE A 50 -14.75 -10.16 -6.52
CA ILE A 50 -15.82 -10.29 -7.51
C ILE A 50 -17.06 -10.95 -6.90
N ARG A 51 -16.90 -12.05 -6.17
CA ARG A 51 -18.02 -12.75 -5.49
C ARG A 51 -18.70 -11.87 -4.43
N GLN A 52 -17.95 -11.00 -3.76
CA GLN A 52 -18.49 -10.05 -2.78
C GLN A 52 -19.22 -8.85 -3.43
N GLY A 53 -19.23 -8.75 -4.76
CA GLY A 53 -19.79 -7.61 -5.46
C GLY A 53 -19.09 -6.30 -5.12
N THR A 54 -17.79 -6.37 -4.82
CA THR A 54 -16.98 -5.22 -4.41
C THR A 54 -16.90 -4.17 -5.51
N LEU A 55 -16.65 -4.63 -6.73
CA LEU A 55 -16.60 -3.84 -7.97
C LEU A 55 -17.19 -4.67 -9.13
N PRO A 56 -17.52 -4.04 -10.28
CA PRO A 56 -17.74 -4.76 -11.53
C PRO A 56 -16.54 -5.67 -11.86
N PRO A 57 -16.75 -6.90 -12.36
CA PRO A 57 -15.69 -7.88 -12.58
C PRO A 57 -14.55 -7.40 -13.48
N ASP A 58 -14.85 -6.55 -14.45
CA ASP A 58 -13.88 -5.96 -15.40
C ASP A 58 -12.95 -4.90 -14.76
N ARG A 59 -13.15 -4.60 -13.47
CA ARG A 59 -12.34 -3.67 -12.69
C ARG A 59 -11.40 -4.36 -11.68
N VAL A 60 -11.41 -5.68 -11.66
CA VAL A 60 -10.59 -6.49 -10.75
C VAL A 60 -9.76 -7.47 -11.56
N LEU A 61 -8.43 -7.29 -11.55
CA LEU A 61 -7.51 -8.19 -12.24
C LEU A 61 -6.65 -8.95 -11.22
N GLY A 62 -6.60 -10.26 -11.37
CA GLY A 62 -5.70 -11.13 -10.60
C GLY A 62 -4.44 -11.42 -11.39
N VAL A 63 -3.26 -11.19 -10.76
CA VAL A 63 -1.94 -11.51 -11.30
C VAL A 63 -1.38 -12.73 -10.56
N GLU A 64 -1.06 -13.78 -11.30
CA GLU A 64 -0.38 -14.97 -10.76
C GLU A 64 1.14 -14.77 -10.89
N THR A 65 1.82 -14.63 -9.77
CA THR A 65 3.24 -14.26 -9.74
C THR A 65 4.19 -15.44 -9.89
N GLY A 66 3.68 -16.67 -9.85
CA GLY A 66 4.41 -17.91 -10.18
C GLY A 66 5.64 -18.24 -9.33
N GLY A 67 5.90 -17.47 -8.28
CA GLY A 67 7.12 -17.59 -7.49
C GLY A 67 7.09 -16.76 -6.21
N CYS A 68 8.04 -15.84 -6.05
CA CYS A 68 8.11 -15.00 -4.87
C CYS A 68 7.22 -13.74 -5.02
N PRO A 69 6.14 -13.58 -4.23
CA PRO A 69 5.25 -12.42 -4.32
C PRO A 69 5.96 -11.08 -4.09
N HIS A 70 7.06 -11.08 -3.35
CA HIS A 70 7.87 -9.89 -3.10
C HIS A 70 8.59 -9.40 -4.38
N ALA A 71 9.02 -10.33 -5.24
CA ALA A 71 9.66 -9.98 -6.48
C ALA A 71 8.69 -9.22 -7.41
N ALA A 72 7.45 -9.67 -7.49
CA ALA A 72 6.43 -9.08 -8.37
C ALA A 72 6.02 -7.64 -8.02
N ILE A 73 6.20 -7.22 -6.78
CA ILE A 73 5.86 -5.85 -6.35
C ILE A 73 7.09 -4.95 -6.19
N ARG A 74 8.31 -5.51 -6.23
CA ARG A 74 9.54 -4.77 -5.93
C ARG A 74 10.61 -4.92 -6.99
N GLU A 75 10.98 -6.16 -7.36
CA GLU A 75 12.15 -6.43 -8.20
C GLU A 75 11.78 -6.51 -9.69
N ASP A 76 10.64 -7.09 -10.00
CA ASP A 76 10.07 -7.16 -11.34
C ASP A 76 8.57 -6.89 -11.30
N ALA A 77 8.23 -5.61 -11.39
CA ALA A 77 6.85 -5.14 -11.36
C ALA A 77 6.15 -5.23 -12.73
N SER A 78 6.77 -5.81 -13.77
CA SER A 78 6.27 -5.80 -15.15
C SER A 78 4.86 -6.34 -15.28
N MET A 79 4.55 -7.49 -14.70
CA MET A 79 3.20 -8.09 -14.75
C MET A 79 2.13 -7.20 -14.11
N ASN A 80 2.47 -6.55 -13.01
CA ASN A 80 1.56 -5.60 -12.36
C ASN A 80 1.36 -4.33 -13.18
N LEU A 81 2.42 -3.83 -13.80
CA LEU A 81 2.35 -2.65 -14.67
C LEU A 81 1.53 -2.95 -15.94
N GLU A 82 1.63 -4.16 -16.49
CA GLU A 82 0.79 -4.63 -17.60
C GLU A 82 -0.69 -4.71 -17.19
N ALA A 83 -1.01 -5.31 -16.04
CA ALA A 83 -2.37 -5.37 -15.51
C ALA A 83 -2.95 -3.97 -15.25
N ILE A 84 -2.16 -3.06 -14.73
CA ILE A 84 -2.55 -1.66 -14.55
C ILE A 84 -2.83 -0.99 -15.90
N ALA A 85 -1.96 -1.19 -16.90
CA ALA A 85 -2.13 -0.63 -18.23
C ALA A 85 -3.41 -1.18 -18.90
N GLU A 86 -3.74 -2.46 -18.69
CA GLU A 86 -4.98 -3.07 -19.15
C GLU A 86 -6.21 -2.39 -18.52
N LEU A 87 -6.22 -2.19 -17.19
CA LEU A 87 -7.30 -1.47 -16.50
C LEU A 87 -7.44 -0.03 -17.02
N GLU A 88 -6.33 0.68 -17.21
CA GLU A 88 -6.34 2.07 -17.71
C GLU A 88 -6.84 2.13 -19.17
N ALA A 89 -6.59 1.11 -19.97
CA ALA A 89 -7.10 1.00 -21.36
C ALA A 89 -8.59 0.66 -21.42
N LEU A 90 -9.07 -0.21 -20.53
CA LEU A 90 -10.47 -0.61 -20.47
C LEU A 90 -11.35 0.48 -19.85
N HIS A 91 -10.84 1.25 -18.92
CA HIS A 91 -11.61 2.23 -18.14
C HIS A 91 -11.02 3.64 -18.25
N ALA A 92 -11.50 4.40 -19.24
CA ALA A 92 -11.06 5.77 -19.41
C ALA A 92 -11.30 6.62 -18.14
N GLY A 93 -10.29 7.38 -17.73
CA GLY A 93 -10.41 8.29 -16.60
C GLY A 93 -10.36 7.59 -15.24
N LEU A 94 -9.71 6.41 -15.11
CA LEU A 94 -9.41 5.82 -13.82
C LEU A 94 -8.69 6.83 -12.93
N GLU A 95 -9.17 6.99 -11.70
CA GLU A 95 -8.65 7.94 -10.72
C GLU A 95 -7.78 7.25 -9.66
N LEU A 96 -8.11 5.99 -9.32
CA LEU A 96 -7.45 5.24 -8.26
C LEU A 96 -7.32 3.77 -8.64
N ILE A 97 -6.15 3.18 -8.38
CA ILE A 97 -5.91 1.74 -8.48
C ILE A 97 -5.32 1.23 -7.18
N PHE A 98 -5.95 0.24 -6.58
CA PHE A 98 -5.35 -0.54 -5.49
C PHE A 98 -4.54 -1.68 -6.06
N VAL A 99 -3.31 -1.87 -5.53
CA VAL A 99 -2.44 -3.00 -5.86
C VAL A 99 -2.20 -3.79 -4.58
N GLU A 100 -2.86 -4.94 -4.45
CA GLU A 100 -2.69 -5.83 -3.30
C GLU A 100 -1.51 -6.76 -3.52
N SER A 101 -0.62 -6.89 -2.53
CA SER A 101 0.47 -7.87 -2.55
C SER A 101 -0.01 -9.25 -2.13
N GLY A 102 0.58 -10.30 -2.66
CA GLY A 102 0.54 -11.63 -2.04
C GLY A 102 1.14 -11.57 -0.63
N GLY A 103 0.70 -12.35 0.32
CA GLY A 103 1.13 -12.24 1.72
C GLY A 103 2.66 -12.25 1.93
N ASP A 104 3.15 -11.50 2.90
CA ASP A 104 4.58 -11.34 3.21
C ASP A 104 4.91 -11.50 4.70
N ASN A 105 6.20 -11.58 5.03
CA ASN A 105 6.73 -11.72 6.39
C ASN A 105 7.35 -10.41 6.90
N LEU A 106 6.60 -9.30 6.91
CA LEU A 106 7.03 -7.97 7.35
C LEU A 106 8.09 -7.30 6.44
N ALA A 107 8.41 -7.88 5.29
CA ALA A 107 9.49 -7.44 4.41
C ALA A 107 9.01 -6.68 3.17
N ALA A 108 7.69 -6.66 2.88
CA ALA A 108 7.18 -6.04 1.67
C ALA A 108 7.46 -4.54 1.62
N ALA A 109 7.96 -4.13 0.48
CA ALA A 109 8.04 -2.75 0.06
C ALA A 109 7.73 -2.72 -1.43
N PHE A 110 6.84 -1.85 -1.85
CA PHE A 110 6.53 -1.66 -3.26
C PHE A 110 7.63 -0.90 -3.98
N SER A 111 7.84 -1.21 -5.26
CA SER A 111 8.64 -0.37 -6.14
C SER A 111 7.98 1.01 -6.28
N PRO A 112 8.77 2.11 -6.26
CA PRO A 112 8.23 3.46 -6.47
C PRO A 112 7.60 3.68 -7.86
N GLU A 113 7.95 2.86 -8.85
CA GLU A 113 7.34 2.91 -10.17
C GLU A 113 5.95 2.28 -10.20
N LEU A 114 5.67 1.34 -9.28
CA LEU A 114 4.41 0.63 -9.22
C LEU A 114 3.33 1.41 -8.48
N VAL A 115 3.67 2.03 -7.34
CA VAL A 115 2.71 2.72 -6.49
C VAL A 115 3.19 4.11 -6.04
N ASP A 116 2.24 5.04 -5.86
CA ASP A 116 2.49 6.40 -5.39
C ASP A 116 2.55 6.46 -3.86
N ALA A 117 1.76 5.60 -3.20
CA ALA A 117 1.73 5.43 -1.75
C ALA A 117 1.44 3.98 -1.39
N PHE A 118 1.76 3.54 -0.17
CA PHE A 118 1.36 2.21 0.27
C PHE A 118 0.94 2.14 1.72
N ILE A 119 -0.04 1.27 1.97
CA ILE A 119 -0.57 0.89 3.27
C ILE A 119 0.04 -0.45 3.66
N TYR A 120 0.49 -0.56 4.90
CA TYR A 120 0.93 -1.84 5.44
C TYR A 120 -0.06 -2.32 6.50
N VAL A 121 -0.55 -3.54 6.36
CA VAL A 121 -1.55 -4.12 7.27
C VAL A 121 -0.89 -5.17 8.14
N ILE A 122 -1.09 -5.07 9.44
CA ILE A 122 -0.81 -6.13 10.42
C ILE A 122 -2.08 -6.39 11.24
N ASP A 123 -2.11 -7.45 12.02
CA ASP A 123 -3.23 -7.69 12.94
C ASP A 123 -2.77 -8.03 14.36
N VAL A 124 -3.70 -7.99 15.30
CA VAL A 124 -3.43 -8.27 16.71
C VAL A 124 -3.14 -9.75 16.98
N ALA A 125 -3.59 -10.67 16.09
CA ALA A 125 -3.37 -12.10 16.27
C ALA A 125 -1.89 -12.49 16.09
N GLY A 126 -1.11 -11.67 15.38
CA GLY A 126 0.35 -11.81 15.31
C GLY A 126 1.08 -11.47 16.63
N GLY A 127 0.34 -10.94 17.61
CA GLY A 127 0.83 -10.54 18.94
C GLY A 127 1.22 -9.07 19.02
N ASP A 128 1.13 -8.52 20.24
CA ASP A 128 1.34 -7.10 20.53
C ASP A 128 2.77 -6.60 20.26
N LYS A 129 3.70 -7.54 20.07
CA LYS A 129 5.13 -7.23 19.80
C LYS A 129 5.43 -6.99 18.32
N ILE A 130 4.46 -7.19 17.42
CA ILE A 130 4.70 -7.02 15.98
C ILE A 130 5.19 -5.60 15.63
N PRO A 131 4.58 -4.50 16.10
CA PRO A 131 5.07 -3.16 15.74
C PRO A 131 6.54 -2.95 16.09
N ARG A 132 7.00 -3.38 17.27
CA ARG A 132 8.40 -3.19 17.70
C ARG A 132 9.43 -4.06 16.98
N LYS A 133 9.00 -5.19 16.36
CA LYS A 133 9.88 -5.99 15.48
C LYS A 133 10.33 -5.17 14.27
N GLY A 134 9.51 -4.22 13.87
CA GLY A 134 9.82 -3.33 12.76
C GLY A 134 9.79 -4.05 11.42
N GLY A 135 10.67 -3.63 10.53
CA GLY A 135 10.70 -4.07 9.15
C GLY A 135 10.29 -2.93 8.20
N PRO A 136 10.57 -3.07 6.89
CA PRO A 136 10.29 -2.01 5.91
C PRO A 136 8.82 -1.63 5.87
N GLY A 137 7.90 -2.60 5.89
CA GLY A 137 6.46 -2.35 5.88
C GLY A 137 6.00 -1.49 7.05
N ILE A 138 6.41 -1.84 8.28
CA ILE A 138 6.03 -1.08 9.48
C ILE A 138 6.65 0.30 9.49
N LYS A 139 7.95 0.43 9.14
CA LYS A 139 8.70 1.68 9.28
C LYS A 139 8.49 2.65 8.13
N ARG A 140 8.25 2.16 6.89
CA ARG A 140 8.30 2.97 5.66
C ARG A 140 6.97 3.17 4.97
N SER A 141 5.93 2.36 5.32
CA SER A 141 4.59 2.58 4.76
C SER A 141 4.08 3.98 5.07
N GLY A 142 3.33 4.56 4.14
CA GLY A 142 2.66 5.82 4.37
C GLY A 142 1.66 5.70 5.52
N LEU A 143 0.89 4.61 5.56
CA LEU A 143 -0.03 4.27 6.65
C LEU A 143 0.25 2.84 7.14
N LEU A 144 0.22 2.63 8.46
CA LEU A 144 0.16 1.31 9.08
C LEU A 144 -1.27 1.07 9.58
N VAL A 145 -1.89 -0.01 9.17
CA VAL A 145 -3.18 -0.48 9.67
C VAL A 145 -2.96 -1.63 10.64
N ILE A 146 -3.47 -1.50 11.88
CA ILE A 146 -3.45 -2.55 12.89
C ILE A 146 -4.87 -3.08 13.03
N ASN A 147 -5.14 -4.21 12.36
CA ASN A 147 -6.48 -4.77 12.18
C ASN A 147 -6.88 -5.78 13.26
N LYS A 148 -8.15 -6.16 13.26
CA LYS A 148 -8.77 -7.17 14.13
C LYS A 148 -8.68 -6.83 15.63
N ILE A 149 -8.80 -5.55 15.95
CA ILE A 149 -8.68 -5.09 17.35
C ILE A 149 -9.67 -5.74 18.31
N ASP A 150 -10.80 -6.22 17.80
CA ASP A 150 -11.77 -7.02 18.53
C ASP A 150 -11.23 -8.34 19.07
N LEU A 151 -10.23 -8.91 18.38
CA LEU A 151 -9.56 -10.15 18.82
C LEU A 151 -8.50 -9.92 19.91
N ALA A 152 -8.10 -8.68 20.20
CA ALA A 152 -7.04 -8.39 21.16
C ALA A 152 -7.22 -9.07 22.52
N PRO A 153 -8.42 -9.05 23.16
CA PRO A 153 -8.65 -9.75 24.43
C PRO A 153 -8.53 -11.27 24.30
N HIS A 154 -8.87 -11.83 23.16
CA HIS A 154 -8.89 -13.28 22.91
C HIS A 154 -7.50 -13.86 22.64
N VAL A 155 -6.59 -13.05 22.12
CA VAL A 155 -5.21 -13.46 21.81
C VAL A 155 -4.19 -12.93 22.81
N GLY A 156 -4.65 -12.26 23.88
CA GLY A 156 -3.79 -11.68 24.91
C GLY A 156 -2.90 -10.54 24.40
N ALA A 157 -3.32 -9.84 23.37
CA ALA A 157 -2.59 -8.69 22.82
C ALA A 157 -3.05 -7.39 23.52
N SER A 158 -2.07 -6.53 23.87
CA SER A 158 -2.36 -5.19 24.40
C SER A 158 -2.30 -4.14 23.30
N LEU A 159 -3.43 -3.47 23.05
CA LEU A 159 -3.49 -2.36 22.09
C LEU A 159 -2.62 -1.18 22.54
N GLU A 160 -2.48 -0.94 23.85
CA GLU A 160 -1.61 0.11 24.40
C GLU A 160 -0.13 -0.16 24.11
N VAL A 161 0.28 -1.44 24.19
CA VAL A 161 1.65 -1.84 23.82
C VAL A 161 1.86 -1.63 22.33
N MET A 162 0.89 -2.01 21.49
CA MET A 162 0.97 -1.83 20.03
C MET A 162 1.00 -0.34 19.66
N ASP A 163 0.20 0.50 20.29
CA ASP A 163 0.19 1.97 20.08
C ASP A 163 1.56 2.56 20.39
N ARG A 164 2.06 2.31 21.60
CA ARG A 164 3.38 2.81 22.05
C ARG A 164 4.51 2.37 21.10
N ASP A 165 4.52 1.10 20.74
CA ASP A 165 5.57 0.52 19.92
C ASP A 165 5.44 0.99 18.45
N ALA A 166 4.22 1.18 17.93
CA ALA A 166 3.99 1.77 16.62
C ALA A 166 4.50 3.23 16.56
N ARG A 167 4.15 4.07 17.55
CA ARG A 167 4.67 5.44 17.64
C ARG A 167 6.20 5.47 17.64
N ARG A 168 6.81 4.62 18.46
CA ARG A 168 8.27 4.53 18.56
C ARG A 168 8.93 4.15 17.23
N MET A 169 8.34 3.22 16.48
CA MET A 169 8.92 2.69 15.24
C MET A 169 8.66 3.56 14.04
N ARG A 170 7.57 4.33 14.03
CA ARG A 170 7.11 5.11 12.89
C ARG A 170 7.43 6.61 12.99
N GLY A 171 7.69 7.12 14.22
CA GLY A 171 7.79 8.56 14.46
C GLY A 171 6.46 9.24 14.11
N ASP A 172 6.51 10.25 13.24
CA ASP A 172 5.34 11.04 12.84
C ASP A 172 4.46 10.36 11.77
N ARG A 173 4.85 9.19 11.25
CA ARG A 173 4.04 8.49 10.25
C ARG A 173 2.77 7.91 10.89
N PRO A 174 1.60 8.13 10.27
CA PRO A 174 0.32 7.73 10.85
C PRO A 174 0.14 6.21 10.90
N PHE A 175 -0.62 5.77 11.89
CA PHE A 175 -1.17 4.42 11.97
C PHE A 175 -2.59 4.47 12.52
N VAL A 176 -3.39 3.46 12.17
CA VAL A 176 -4.81 3.37 12.52
C VAL A 176 -5.12 1.97 13.05
N PHE A 177 -5.88 1.91 14.13
CA PHE A 177 -6.48 0.68 14.61
C PHE A 177 -7.80 0.43 13.91
N THR A 178 -8.02 -0.79 13.42
CA THR A 178 -9.22 -1.14 12.67
C THR A 178 -9.86 -2.46 13.14
N ASN A 179 -11.17 -2.53 12.97
CA ASN A 179 -11.91 -3.77 12.87
C ASN A 179 -12.66 -3.74 11.53
N LEU A 180 -12.06 -4.35 10.50
CA LEU A 180 -12.64 -4.34 9.15
C LEU A 180 -13.95 -5.13 9.05
N MET A 181 -14.26 -6.01 10.00
CA MET A 181 -15.56 -6.70 10.05
C MET A 181 -16.68 -5.73 10.42
N SER A 182 -16.50 -4.89 11.43
CA SER A 182 -17.46 -3.87 11.84
C SER A 182 -17.37 -2.56 11.06
N GLY A 183 -16.24 -2.30 10.37
CA GLY A 183 -15.93 -1.05 9.70
C GLY A 183 -15.26 0.00 10.59
N ALA A 184 -14.95 -0.32 11.85
CA ALA A 184 -14.25 0.62 12.72
C ALA A 184 -12.88 1.01 12.18
N GLY A 185 -12.57 2.30 12.17
CA GLY A 185 -11.31 2.87 11.69
C GLY A 185 -11.19 3.01 10.17
N ILE A 186 -12.21 2.61 9.39
CA ILE A 186 -12.13 2.71 7.91
C ILE A 186 -12.16 4.15 7.44
N ASP A 187 -12.90 5.02 8.11
CA ASP A 187 -12.99 6.44 7.74
C ASP A 187 -11.66 7.16 7.93
N ASP A 188 -10.84 6.78 8.91
CA ASP A 188 -9.47 7.32 9.09
C ASP A 188 -8.55 6.88 7.96
N VAL A 189 -8.70 5.63 7.47
CA VAL A 189 -7.95 5.14 6.30
C VAL A 189 -8.36 5.90 5.04
N VAL A 190 -9.66 6.15 4.85
CA VAL A 190 -10.19 6.92 3.72
C VAL A 190 -9.67 8.36 3.76
N ALA A 191 -9.72 9.02 4.93
CA ALA A 191 -9.22 10.38 5.08
C ALA A 191 -7.73 10.49 4.72
N TRP A 192 -6.91 9.54 5.20
CA TRP A 192 -5.50 9.48 4.81
C TRP A 192 -5.32 9.29 3.30
N LEU A 193 -6.10 8.40 2.70
CA LEU A 193 -6.03 8.14 1.25
C LEU A 193 -6.36 9.39 0.42
N GLU A 194 -7.41 10.12 0.80
CA GLU A 194 -7.82 11.36 0.14
C GLU A 194 -6.73 12.43 0.24
N GLU A 195 -6.08 12.56 1.41
CA GLU A 195 -4.94 13.44 1.60
C GLU A 195 -3.78 13.08 0.68
N GLN A 196 -3.40 11.79 0.59
CA GLN A 196 -2.32 11.34 -0.29
C GLN A 196 -2.64 11.61 -1.77
N ARG A 197 -3.87 11.37 -2.20
CA ARG A 197 -4.30 11.67 -3.57
C ARG A 197 -4.21 13.17 -3.87
N ALA A 198 -4.70 14.01 -2.98
CA ALA A 198 -4.62 15.46 -3.14
C ALA A 198 -3.17 15.96 -3.28
N ASN A 199 -2.27 15.43 -2.44
CA ASN A 199 -0.85 15.76 -2.48
C ASN A 199 -0.16 15.23 -3.75
N GLY A 200 -0.49 14.01 -4.21
CA GLY A 200 0.03 13.42 -5.44
C GLY A 200 -0.38 14.19 -6.69
N LEU A 201 -1.61 14.66 -6.75
CA LEU A 201 -2.12 15.47 -7.85
C LEU A 201 -1.42 16.84 -7.94
N THR A 202 -1.11 17.46 -6.81
CA THR A 202 -0.38 18.75 -6.78
C THR A 202 1.09 18.58 -7.16
N ALA A 203 1.73 17.47 -6.80
CA ALA A 203 3.11 17.17 -7.16
C ALA A 203 3.30 16.89 -8.67
N SER A 204 2.33 16.22 -9.30
CA SER A 204 2.37 15.95 -10.75
C SER A 204 2.12 17.18 -11.62
N GLY A 205 1.61 18.26 -11.06
CA GLY A 205 1.40 19.55 -11.73
C GLY A 205 2.60 20.50 -11.71
N LYS A 206 3.68 20.21 -10.98
CA LYS A 206 4.91 21.01 -10.97
C LYS A 206 5.91 20.47 -11.98
N PRO A 207 6.40 21.29 -12.96
CA PRO A 207 7.53 20.86 -13.79
C PRO A 207 8.74 20.62 -12.89
N ALA A 208 9.43 19.51 -13.12
CA ALA A 208 10.66 19.17 -12.41
C ALA A 208 11.66 20.33 -12.60
N SER A 209 12.01 21.00 -11.51
CA SER A 209 13.09 21.97 -11.52
C SER A 209 14.42 21.21 -11.66
N HIS A 210 15.01 21.26 -12.84
CA HIS A 210 16.37 20.80 -13.06
C HIS A 210 17.32 21.60 -12.18
N HIS A 211 17.79 21.02 -11.08
CA HIS A 211 18.97 21.52 -10.39
C HIS A 211 20.18 21.18 -11.25
N SER A 212 20.59 22.12 -12.09
CA SER A 212 21.92 22.10 -12.72
C SER A 212 22.94 22.46 -11.65
N GLY A 213 23.47 21.45 -10.99
CA GLY A 213 24.65 21.60 -10.14
C GLY A 213 25.88 21.83 -11.00
N THR A 214 26.29 23.08 -11.14
CA THR A 214 27.61 23.43 -11.67
C THR A 214 28.66 23.03 -10.67
N HIS A 215 29.38 21.94 -10.94
CA HIS A 215 30.63 21.62 -10.25
C HIS A 215 31.73 22.54 -10.75
N GLU A 216 32.08 23.54 -9.97
CA GLU A 216 33.32 24.29 -10.15
C GLU A 216 34.47 23.43 -9.61
N HIS A 217 35.33 22.98 -10.55
CA HIS A 217 36.63 22.38 -10.23
C HIS A 217 37.63 23.49 -9.90
N HIS A 218 37.97 23.67 -8.65
CA HIS A 218 39.15 24.43 -8.25
C HIS A 218 40.39 23.55 -8.37
N HIS A 219 41.21 23.86 -9.41
CA HIS A 219 42.59 23.38 -9.51
C HIS A 219 43.46 24.21 -8.57
N HIS A 220 44.01 23.61 -7.54
CA HIS A 220 45.12 24.15 -6.78
C HIS A 220 46.42 23.69 -7.46
N HIS A 221 47.12 24.66 -8.08
CA HIS A 221 48.54 24.51 -8.43
C HIS A 221 49.38 24.80 -7.19
N ASN A 222 50.07 23.79 -6.69
CA ASN A 222 51.23 23.99 -5.82
C ASN A 222 52.47 24.20 -6.70
N VAL A 223 53.10 25.35 -6.51
CA VAL A 223 54.47 25.61 -7.03
C VAL A 223 55.38 25.62 -5.81
N GLU A 224 56.35 24.69 -5.83
CA GLU A 224 57.45 24.67 -4.88
C GLU A 224 58.49 25.76 -5.23
N ALA A 225 59.02 26.36 -4.21
CA ALA A 225 60.38 26.95 -4.17
C ALA A 225 60.97 26.74 -2.78
#